data_be4f7699950661df09d98e8034425ffc
#
_entry.id   be4f7699950661df09d98e8034425ffc
#
_cell.length_a   1.000
_cell.length_b   1.000
_cell.length_c   1.000
_cell.angle_alpha   90.00
_cell.angle_beta   90.00
_cell.angle_gamma   90.00
#
_symmetry.space_group_name_H-M   'P 1'
#
loop_
_entity.id
_entity.type
_entity.pdbx_description
1 polymer ?
#
loop_
_entity_poly.entity_id
_entity_poly.type
_entity_poly.pdbx_seq_one_letter_code
_entity_poly.pdbx_strand_id
1 'polypeptide(L)'
;AEDIRMILKNNSRVYLQQDLTGYVFDSYMGTSAKNGAAKEGQQKHKVLIAGTKNQIITTFVAATKNAGLLPDHIVPSILGPINAFELAMPEVFTGQTAALVDIGFRSSSISILQEGQLILNRVVSIGGDRLTAGLAETMNIGYAEAEGIKVGMPAEVEPQLDMLISPLARELRASIDFFEHQQERTLPMVYVSGGSARSDFIVQTLRREIGVECKTWNPVAGLQLALAPAQATEIEHVAPQLSVAIGAALTAI
;
A
#
# COMPACT_ATOMS: atom_id res chain seq x y z
N ALA A 1 -22.34 -8.62 8.20
CA ALA A 1 -21.46 -7.51 8.62
C ALA A 1 -21.81 -7.01 10.04
N GLU A 2 -23.07 -6.71 10.34
CA GLU A 2 -23.48 -6.20 11.67
C GLU A 2 -23.18 -7.15 12.81
N ASP A 3 -23.40 -8.45 12.64
CA ASP A 3 -23.11 -9.46 13.67
C ASP A 3 -21.61 -9.51 14.00
N ILE A 4 -20.73 -9.43 13.01
CA ILE A 4 -19.28 -9.38 13.21
C ILE A 4 -18.89 -8.12 13.99
N ARG A 5 -19.46 -6.97 13.61
CA ARG A 5 -19.21 -5.71 14.29
C ARG A 5 -19.64 -5.74 15.76
N MET A 6 -20.78 -6.37 16.05
CA MET A 6 -21.29 -6.53 17.41
C MET A 6 -20.42 -7.48 18.23
N ILE A 7 -19.99 -8.62 17.65
CA ILE A 7 -19.08 -9.57 18.29
C ILE A 7 -17.75 -8.90 18.63
N LEU A 8 -17.17 -8.17 17.67
CA LEU A 8 -15.89 -7.48 17.87
C LEU A 8 -15.99 -6.36 18.90
N LYS A 9 -17.08 -5.60 18.91
CA LYS A 9 -17.30 -4.53 19.88
C LYS A 9 -17.33 -5.05 21.32
N ASN A 10 -17.87 -6.25 21.53
CA ASN A 10 -18.05 -6.81 22.86
C ASN A 10 -16.89 -7.74 23.29
N ASN A 11 -16.20 -8.37 22.34
CA ASN A 11 -15.22 -9.43 22.60
C ASN A 11 -13.90 -9.23 21.82
N SER A 12 -13.53 -7.99 21.50
CA SER A 12 -12.32 -7.71 20.68
C SER A 12 -11.04 -8.30 21.26
N ARG A 13 -10.88 -8.29 22.58
CA ARG A 13 -9.71 -8.87 23.25
C ARG A 13 -9.54 -10.36 23.00
N VAL A 14 -10.66 -11.09 22.85
CA VAL A 14 -10.63 -12.54 22.61
C VAL A 14 -10.20 -12.86 21.18
N TYR A 15 -10.73 -12.12 20.21
CA TYR A 15 -10.50 -12.40 18.79
C TYR A 15 -9.27 -11.69 18.21
N LEU A 16 -8.95 -10.48 18.67
CA LEU A 16 -7.90 -9.63 18.12
C LEU A 16 -6.72 -9.44 19.09
N GLN A 17 -6.82 -9.95 20.32
CA GLN A 17 -5.86 -9.68 21.41
C GLN A 17 -5.65 -8.16 21.66
N GLN A 18 -6.62 -7.36 21.24
CA GLN A 18 -6.60 -5.91 21.34
C GLN A 18 -7.96 -5.39 21.83
N ASP A 19 -7.92 -4.39 22.72
CA ASP A 19 -9.12 -3.68 23.15
C ASP A 19 -9.48 -2.59 22.12
N LEU A 20 -10.67 -2.69 21.56
CA LEU A 20 -11.21 -1.71 20.61
C LEU A 20 -12.06 -0.61 21.28
N THR A 21 -12.04 -0.51 22.62
CA THR A 21 -12.68 0.62 23.32
C THR A 21 -12.07 1.93 22.86
N GLY A 22 -12.90 2.87 22.41
CA GLY A 22 -12.43 4.16 21.87
C GLY A 22 -11.90 4.10 20.44
N TYR A 23 -12.15 3.00 19.72
CA TYR A 23 -11.85 2.88 18.29
C TYR A 23 -13.12 2.97 17.44
N VAL A 24 -12.98 3.60 16.27
CA VAL A 24 -13.89 3.39 15.14
C VAL A 24 -13.28 2.27 14.31
N PHE A 25 -14.06 1.28 13.95
CA PHE A 25 -13.61 0.19 13.09
C PHE A 25 -14.73 -0.27 12.18
N ASP A 26 -14.32 -0.87 11.07
CA ASP A 26 -15.20 -1.56 10.14
C ASP A 26 -14.63 -2.92 9.77
N SER A 27 -15.45 -3.79 9.21
CA SER A 27 -15.07 -5.16 8.87
C SER A 27 -15.56 -5.54 7.47
N TYR A 28 -14.69 -6.17 6.71
CA TYR A 28 -15.02 -6.76 5.41
C TYR A 28 -14.86 -8.28 5.49
N MET A 29 -15.89 -9.01 5.09
CA MET A 29 -15.86 -10.47 5.02
C MET A 29 -15.41 -10.89 3.63
N GLY A 30 -14.19 -11.39 3.54
CA GLY A 30 -13.67 -12.00 2.31
C GLY A 30 -14.40 -13.30 1.95
N THR A 31 -14.24 -13.73 0.71
CA THR A 31 -14.76 -15.04 0.28
C THR A 31 -14.07 -16.16 1.04
N SER A 32 -14.80 -17.22 1.30
CA SER A 32 -14.33 -18.42 2.03
C SER A 32 -13.07 -18.98 1.35
N ALA A 33 -11.97 -19.10 2.08
CA ALA A 33 -10.78 -19.74 1.56
C ALA A 33 -11.10 -21.21 1.20
N LYS A 34 -10.89 -21.60 -0.06
CA LYS A 34 -11.05 -22.98 -0.55
C LYS A 34 -9.94 -23.94 -0.04
N ASN A 35 -9.14 -23.54 0.93
CA ASN A 35 -7.96 -24.28 1.35
C ASN A 35 -8.22 -25.09 2.62
N GLY A 36 -8.17 -26.41 2.45
CA GLY A 36 -8.00 -27.40 3.50
C GLY A 36 -9.29 -28.00 4.06
N ALA A 37 -9.32 -29.31 4.17
CA ALA A 37 -10.37 -30.16 4.69
C ALA A 37 -11.10 -29.58 5.91
N ALA A 38 -12.06 -28.69 5.66
CA ALA A 38 -13.04 -28.33 6.65
C ALA A 38 -13.94 -29.54 6.85
N LYS A 39 -13.98 -30.06 8.07
CA LYS A 39 -15.04 -30.99 8.47
C LYS A 39 -16.37 -30.34 8.12
N GLU A 40 -17.27 -31.10 7.47
CA GLU A 40 -18.62 -30.64 7.15
C GLU A 40 -19.21 -29.89 8.35
N GLY A 41 -19.53 -28.60 8.17
CA GLY A 41 -20.24 -27.78 9.15
C GLY A 41 -19.54 -26.52 9.67
N GLN A 42 -18.24 -26.27 9.40
CA GLN A 42 -17.55 -25.05 9.82
C GLN A 42 -16.82 -24.36 8.66
N GLN A 43 -17.51 -23.50 7.94
CA GLN A 43 -16.86 -22.56 7.02
C GLN A 43 -16.10 -21.48 7.81
N LYS A 44 -14.78 -21.50 7.73
CA LYS A 44 -13.95 -20.41 8.26
C LYS A 44 -13.92 -19.27 7.26
N HIS A 45 -14.40 -18.11 7.65
CA HIS A 45 -14.33 -16.90 6.86
C HIS A 45 -13.13 -16.05 7.29
N LYS A 46 -12.39 -15.52 6.32
CA LYS A 46 -11.41 -14.46 6.61
C LYS A 46 -12.16 -13.15 6.74
N VAL A 47 -11.88 -12.41 7.80
CA VAL A 47 -12.45 -11.08 8.02
C VAL A 47 -11.31 -10.08 8.08
N LEU A 48 -11.34 -9.09 7.19
CA LEU A 48 -10.46 -7.93 7.27
C LEU A 48 -11.11 -6.93 8.23
N ILE A 49 -10.34 -6.45 9.19
CA ILE A 49 -10.79 -5.45 10.15
C ILE A 49 -9.86 -4.26 10.02
N ALA A 50 -10.45 -3.09 9.79
CA ALA A 50 -9.73 -1.83 9.77
C ALA A 50 -10.28 -0.91 10.85
N GLY A 51 -9.42 -0.30 11.65
CA GLY A 51 -9.86 0.56 12.74
C GLY A 51 -8.79 1.55 13.17
N THR A 52 -9.27 2.66 13.73
CA THR A 52 -8.40 3.70 14.29
C THR A 52 -9.05 4.34 15.53
N LYS A 53 -8.25 5.04 16.33
CA LYS A 53 -8.76 5.74 17.51
C LYS A 53 -9.75 6.83 17.14
N ASN A 54 -10.85 6.95 17.88
CA ASN A 54 -11.85 8.01 17.72
C ASN A 54 -11.24 9.40 17.65
N GLN A 55 -10.22 9.68 18.46
CA GLN A 55 -9.55 10.97 18.49
C GLN A 55 -8.93 11.34 17.13
N ILE A 56 -8.36 10.39 16.42
CA ILE A 56 -7.78 10.61 15.08
C ILE A 56 -8.90 11.02 14.12
N ILE A 57 -10.02 10.28 14.10
CA ILE A 57 -11.18 10.59 13.25
C ILE A 57 -11.71 12.00 13.57
N THR A 58 -11.90 12.30 14.85
CA THR A 58 -12.41 13.63 15.28
C THR A 58 -11.49 14.74 14.83
N THR A 59 -10.16 14.54 14.93
CA THR A 59 -9.16 15.52 14.49
C THR A 59 -9.21 15.75 12.98
N PHE A 60 -9.30 14.69 12.17
CA PHE A 60 -9.41 14.80 10.72
C PHE A 60 -10.70 15.50 10.30
N VAL A 61 -11.83 15.11 10.89
CA VAL A 61 -13.13 15.74 10.60
C VAL A 61 -13.11 17.23 10.96
N ALA A 62 -12.54 17.60 12.11
CA ALA A 62 -12.43 18.99 12.51
C ALA A 62 -11.51 19.79 11.57
N ALA A 63 -10.35 19.26 11.22
CA ALA A 63 -9.42 19.91 10.29
C ALA A 63 -10.05 20.14 8.91
N THR A 64 -10.74 19.12 8.37
CA THR A 64 -11.41 19.20 7.06
C THR A 64 -12.52 20.24 7.07
N LYS A 65 -13.36 20.27 8.12
CA LYS A 65 -14.42 21.27 8.28
C LYS A 65 -13.87 22.69 8.44
N ASN A 66 -12.77 22.87 9.18
CA ASN A 66 -12.12 24.16 9.34
C ASN A 66 -11.52 24.67 8.01
N ALA A 67 -11.16 23.78 7.10
CA ALA A 67 -10.75 24.11 5.75
C ALA A 67 -11.93 24.39 4.78
N GLY A 68 -13.18 24.39 5.27
CA GLY A 68 -14.38 24.61 4.46
C GLY A 68 -14.81 23.41 3.63
N LEU A 69 -14.27 22.22 3.91
CA LEU A 69 -14.58 20.97 3.21
C LEU A 69 -15.46 20.07 4.08
N LEU A 70 -16.30 19.27 3.44
CA LEU A 70 -17.09 18.24 4.12
C LEU A 70 -16.42 16.88 3.86
N PRO A 71 -15.96 16.16 4.92
CA PRO A 71 -15.46 14.81 4.75
C PRO A 71 -16.63 13.87 4.47
N ASP A 72 -16.58 13.16 3.36
CA ASP A 72 -17.56 12.15 2.99
C ASP A 72 -17.17 10.78 3.55
N HIS A 73 -15.94 10.33 3.21
CA HIS A 73 -15.39 9.07 3.68
C HIS A 73 -14.01 9.26 4.33
N ILE A 74 -13.69 8.42 5.30
CA ILE A 74 -12.35 8.27 5.85
C ILE A 74 -11.96 6.81 5.66
N VAL A 75 -10.99 6.58 4.78
CA VAL A 75 -10.53 5.24 4.40
C VAL A 75 -9.09 5.01 4.85
N PRO A 76 -8.73 3.77 5.23
CA PRO A 76 -7.33 3.43 5.47
C PRO A 76 -6.50 3.63 4.20
N SER A 77 -5.37 4.33 4.32
CA SER A 77 -4.49 4.63 3.16
C SER A 77 -4.01 3.39 2.41
N ILE A 78 -3.94 2.24 3.09
CA ILE A 78 -3.56 0.96 2.49
C ILE A 78 -4.53 0.46 1.42
N LEU A 79 -5.80 0.88 1.47
CA LEU A 79 -6.80 0.50 0.47
C LEU A 79 -6.71 1.34 -0.81
N GLY A 80 -6.10 2.54 -0.71
CA GLY A 80 -5.98 3.43 -1.86
C GLY A 80 -5.28 2.79 -3.06
N PRO A 81 -4.05 2.28 -2.93
CA PRO A 81 -3.36 1.62 -4.05
C PRO A 81 -4.13 0.41 -4.60
N ILE A 82 -4.88 -0.30 -3.76
CA ILE A 82 -5.68 -1.47 -4.17
C ILE A 82 -6.84 -1.04 -5.07
N ASN A 83 -7.64 -0.06 -4.61
CA ASN A 83 -8.78 0.45 -5.37
C ASN A 83 -8.35 1.11 -6.69
N ALA A 84 -7.25 1.90 -6.64
CA ALA A 84 -6.70 2.49 -7.86
C ALA A 84 -6.16 1.44 -8.84
N PHE A 85 -5.58 0.33 -8.34
CA PHE A 85 -5.08 -0.76 -9.16
C PHE A 85 -6.22 -1.55 -9.81
N GLU A 86 -7.31 -1.78 -9.10
CA GLU A 86 -8.52 -2.41 -9.63
C GLU A 86 -9.06 -1.62 -10.84
N LEU A 87 -9.13 -0.29 -10.74
CA LEU A 87 -9.57 0.57 -11.83
C LEU A 87 -8.59 0.59 -13.00
N ALA A 88 -7.30 0.73 -12.72
CA ALA A 88 -6.28 0.91 -13.77
C ALA A 88 -5.88 -0.40 -14.46
N MET A 89 -6.00 -1.54 -13.78
CA MET A 89 -5.54 -2.84 -14.26
C MET A 89 -6.53 -3.97 -13.92
N PRO A 90 -7.80 -3.87 -14.32
CA PRO A 90 -8.88 -4.77 -13.89
C PRO A 90 -8.63 -6.24 -14.24
N GLU A 91 -8.04 -6.52 -15.40
CA GLU A 91 -7.74 -7.90 -15.83
C GLU A 91 -6.66 -8.55 -14.93
N VAL A 92 -5.65 -7.80 -14.55
CA VAL A 92 -4.60 -8.26 -13.63
C VAL A 92 -5.18 -8.45 -12.24
N PHE A 93 -5.96 -7.47 -11.77
CA PHE A 93 -6.59 -7.48 -10.46
C PHE A 93 -7.47 -8.72 -10.27
N THR A 94 -8.35 -9.02 -11.23
CA THR A 94 -9.31 -10.11 -11.12
C THR A 94 -8.75 -11.48 -11.47
N GLY A 95 -7.73 -11.54 -12.36
CA GLY A 95 -7.27 -12.82 -12.95
C GLY A 95 -5.90 -13.29 -12.46
N GLN A 96 -5.15 -12.48 -11.75
CA GLN A 96 -3.76 -12.81 -11.40
C GLN A 96 -3.47 -12.68 -9.91
N THR A 97 -2.29 -13.21 -9.53
CA THR A 97 -1.66 -12.94 -8.24
C THR A 97 -0.61 -11.85 -8.43
N ALA A 98 -0.65 -10.83 -7.60
CA ALA A 98 0.29 -9.71 -7.66
C ALA A 98 0.57 -9.12 -6.28
N ALA A 99 1.77 -8.59 -6.06
CA ALA A 99 2.03 -7.71 -4.94
C ALA A 99 1.95 -6.25 -5.39
N LEU A 100 1.33 -5.41 -4.57
CA LEU A 100 1.39 -3.96 -4.69
C LEU A 100 2.30 -3.42 -3.60
N VAL A 101 3.26 -2.60 -3.96
CA VAL A 101 4.16 -1.92 -3.03
C VAL A 101 4.05 -0.42 -3.26
N ASP A 102 3.46 0.29 -2.29
CA ASP A 102 3.41 1.75 -2.33
C ASP A 102 4.50 2.32 -1.41
N ILE A 103 5.51 2.95 -2.03
CA ILE A 103 6.65 3.52 -1.30
C ILE A 103 6.38 4.99 -1.04
N GLY A 104 5.73 5.26 0.08
CA GLY A 104 5.39 6.60 0.52
C GLY A 104 6.58 7.35 1.14
N PHE A 105 6.30 8.50 1.76
CA PHE A 105 7.33 9.34 2.37
C PHE A 105 7.93 8.69 3.63
N ARG A 106 7.11 8.32 4.63
CA ARG A 106 7.55 7.75 5.91
C ARG A 106 7.47 6.24 6.01
N SER A 107 6.58 5.64 5.24
CA SER A 107 6.29 4.21 5.30
C SER A 107 5.95 3.68 3.92
N SER A 108 6.12 2.38 3.77
CA SER A 108 5.66 1.65 2.59
C SER A 108 4.58 0.65 2.99
N SER A 109 3.59 0.47 2.12
CA SER A 109 2.61 -0.60 2.25
C SER A 109 2.90 -1.71 1.26
N ILE A 110 2.76 -2.95 1.71
CA ILE A 110 2.91 -4.17 0.93
C ILE A 110 1.57 -4.89 0.98
N SER A 111 0.90 -5.03 -0.15
CA SER A 111 -0.37 -5.73 -0.28
C SER A 111 -0.23 -6.87 -1.29
N ILE A 112 -0.60 -8.09 -0.92
CA ILE A 112 -0.62 -9.22 -1.86
C ILE A 112 -2.08 -9.52 -2.19
N LEU A 113 -2.36 -9.48 -3.48
CA LEU A 113 -3.67 -9.73 -4.08
C LEU A 113 -3.64 -11.06 -4.81
N GLN A 114 -4.74 -11.79 -4.73
CA GLN A 114 -4.98 -12.99 -5.50
C GLN A 114 -6.40 -12.98 -6.02
N GLU A 115 -6.57 -12.94 -7.33
CA GLU A 115 -7.88 -13.00 -7.99
C GLU A 115 -8.89 -12.00 -7.36
N GLY A 116 -8.49 -10.73 -7.24
CA GLY A 116 -9.29 -9.65 -6.66
C GLY A 116 -9.40 -9.64 -5.13
N GLN A 117 -8.74 -10.56 -4.45
CA GLN A 117 -8.81 -10.70 -2.98
C GLN A 117 -7.54 -10.21 -2.32
N LEU A 118 -7.66 -9.42 -1.27
CA LEU A 118 -6.54 -9.05 -0.41
C LEU A 118 -6.19 -10.23 0.50
N ILE A 119 -5.05 -10.85 0.26
CA ILE A 119 -4.57 -12.01 1.03
C ILE A 119 -3.69 -11.59 2.20
N LEU A 120 -2.81 -10.61 1.98
CA LEU A 120 -1.88 -10.10 2.96
C LEU A 120 -1.76 -8.59 2.80
N ASN A 121 -1.70 -7.89 3.92
CA ASN A 121 -1.30 -6.49 3.95
C ASN A 121 -0.31 -6.26 5.10
N ARG A 122 0.71 -5.46 4.83
CA ARG A 122 1.75 -5.09 5.79
C ARG A 122 2.18 -3.65 5.56
N VAL A 123 2.40 -2.92 6.64
CA VAL A 123 2.99 -1.59 6.59
C VAL A 123 4.35 -1.65 7.26
N VAL A 124 5.36 -1.12 6.59
CA VAL A 124 6.73 -1.02 7.10
C VAL A 124 7.14 0.44 7.23
N SER A 125 7.83 0.80 8.33
CA SER A 125 8.25 2.17 8.61
C SER A 125 9.54 2.53 7.84
N ILE A 126 9.53 2.27 6.53
CA ILE A 126 10.59 2.58 5.58
C ILE A 126 9.94 3.27 4.38
N GLY A 127 10.33 4.49 4.10
CA GLY A 127 9.85 5.29 2.97
C GLY A 127 10.96 6.16 2.42
N GLY A 128 10.62 7.03 1.47
CA GLY A 128 11.56 7.91 0.79
C GLY A 128 12.36 8.81 1.73
N ASP A 129 11.74 9.26 2.82
CA ASP A 129 12.40 10.07 3.86
C ASP A 129 13.60 9.34 4.48
N ARG A 130 13.45 8.06 4.80
CA ARG A 130 14.54 7.25 5.35
C ARG A 130 15.68 7.07 4.37
N LEU A 131 15.37 6.94 3.07
CA LEU A 131 16.40 6.84 2.02
C LEU A 131 17.18 8.14 1.93
N THR A 132 16.49 9.28 1.91
CA THR A 132 17.12 10.61 1.81
C THR A 132 17.93 10.94 3.06
N ALA A 133 17.37 10.72 4.25
CA ALA A 133 18.05 10.97 5.51
C ALA A 133 19.29 10.09 5.66
N GLY A 134 19.20 8.80 5.33
CA GLY A 134 20.33 7.88 5.38
C GLY A 134 21.44 8.26 4.38
N LEU A 135 21.07 8.74 3.19
CA LEU A 135 22.03 9.23 2.21
C LEU A 135 22.73 10.50 2.71
N ALA A 136 21.95 11.45 3.26
CA ALA A 136 22.47 12.68 3.87
C ALA A 136 23.49 12.38 4.96
N GLU A 137 23.18 11.45 5.86
CA GLU A 137 24.05 11.02 6.94
C GLU A 137 25.32 10.33 6.41
N THR A 138 25.18 9.39 5.48
CA THR A 138 26.31 8.60 4.96
C THR A 138 27.30 9.45 4.18
N MET A 139 26.79 10.47 3.47
CA MET A 139 27.62 11.38 2.65
C MET A 139 28.02 12.65 3.39
N ASN A 140 27.50 12.87 4.59
CA ASN A 140 27.68 14.11 5.38
C ASN A 140 27.29 15.38 4.60
N ILE A 141 26.12 15.35 3.95
CA ILE A 141 25.55 16.46 3.16
C ILE A 141 24.18 16.86 3.71
N GLY A 142 23.65 18.00 3.22
CA GLY A 142 22.30 18.44 3.59
C GLY A 142 21.20 17.55 3.03
N TYR A 143 20.06 17.47 3.75
CA TYR A 143 18.89 16.67 3.32
C TYR A 143 18.39 17.02 1.91
N ALA A 144 18.30 18.32 1.60
CA ALA A 144 17.86 18.79 0.27
C ALA A 144 18.83 18.39 -0.86
N GLU A 145 20.13 18.41 -0.56
CA GLU A 145 21.18 17.96 -1.49
C GLU A 145 21.10 16.44 -1.70
N ALA A 146 20.95 15.67 -0.62
CA ALA A 146 20.76 14.22 -0.70
C ALA A 146 19.50 13.85 -1.50
N GLU A 147 18.39 14.58 -1.33
CA GLU A 147 17.17 14.36 -2.12
C GLU A 147 17.44 14.65 -3.60
N GLY A 148 18.16 15.74 -3.92
CA GLY A 148 18.54 16.06 -5.29
C GLY A 148 19.38 14.98 -5.95
N ILE A 149 20.38 14.44 -5.25
CA ILE A 149 21.24 13.35 -5.73
C ILE A 149 20.41 12.06 -5.90
N LYS A 150 19.63 11.69 -4.91
CA LYS A 150 18.76 10.49 -4.98
C LYS A 150 17.82 10.49 -6.18
N VAL A 151 17.27 11.66 -6.53
CA VAL A 151 16.31 11.81 -7.64
C VAL A 151 17.01 12.00 -8.97
N GLY A 152 18.05 12.85 -9.02
CA GLY A 152 18.67 13.27 -10.28
C GLY A 152 19.87 12.43 -10.72
N MET A 153 20.61 11.87 -9.75
CA MET A 153 21.89 11.19 -10.00
C MET A 153 22.04 9.90 -9.16
N PRO A 154 21.03 9.01 -9.14
CA PRO A 154 21.04 7.85 -8.23
C PRO A 154 22.21 6.88 -8.50
N ALA A 155 22.73 6.83 -9.73
CA ALA A 155 23.86 5.99 -10.10
C ALA A 155 25.18 6.40 -9.41
N GLU A 156 25.34 7.68 -9.04
CA GLU A 156 26.52 8.16 -8.34
C GLU A 156 26.60 7.68 -6.89
N VAL A 157 25.45 7.29 -6.32
CA VAL A 157 25.30 6.85 -4.92
C VAL A 157 24.68 5.46 -4.84
N GLU A 158 24.84 4.65 -5.87
CA GLU A 158 24.29 3.30 -5.95
C GLU A 158 24.61 2.44 -4.72
N PRO A 159 25.85 2.31 -4.23
CA PRO A 159 26.14 1.45 -3.10
C PRO A 159 25.43 1.89 -1.80
N GLN A 160 25.27 3.20 -1.60
CA GLN A 160 24.60 3.76 -0.44
C GLN A 160 23.09 3.53 -0.54
N LEU A 161 22.49 3.77 -1.71
CA LEU A 161 21.07 3.54 -1.95
C LEU A 161 20.71 2.06 -1.82
N ASP A 162 21.54 1.15 -2.34
CA ASP A 162 21.34 -0.29 -2.19
C ASP A 162 21.28 -0.70 -0.72
N MET A 163 22.19 -0.22 0.11
CA MET A 163 22.17 -0.50 1.55
C MET A 163 20.90 0.05 2.23
N LEU A 164 20.43 1.21 1.80
CA LEU A 164 19.26 1.87 2.37
C LEU A 164 17.94 1.23 1.91
N ILE A 165 17.89 0.68 0.70
CA ILE A 165 16.72 -0.01 0.14
C ILE A 165 16.63 -1.46 0.64
N SER A 166 17.75 -2.13 0.91
CA SER A 166 17.83 -3.53 1.33
C SER A 166 16.88 -3.90 2.49
N PRO A 167 16.69 -3.08 3.54
CA PRO A 167 15.72 -3.39 4.59
C PRO A 167 14.28 -3.48 4.07
N LEU A 168 13.87 -2.60 3.13
CA LEU A 168 12.54 -2.68 2.49
C LEU A 168 12.42 -3.93 1.63
N ALA A 169 13.46 -4.24 0.85
CA ALA A 169 13.50 -5.44 0.02
C ALA A 169 13.36 -6.73 0.85
N ARG A 170 14.02 -6.79 2.03
CA ARG A 170 13.88 -7.94 2.95
C ARG A 170 12.46 -8.09 3.50
N GLU A 171 11.80 -6.99 3.87
CA GLU A 171 10.42 -7.03 4.34
C GLU A 171 9.45 -7.47 3.24
N LEU A 172 9.70 -7.02 2.02
CA LEU A 172 8.94 -7.43 0.84
C LEU A 172 9.17 -8.91 0.53
N ARG A 173 10.44 -9.38 0.50
CA ARG A 173 10.76 -10.80 0.28
C ARG A 173 10.12 -11.69 1.35
N ALA A 174 10.21 -11.31 2.62
CA ALA A 174 9.57 -12.05 3.71
C ALA A 174 8.05 -12.14 3.56
N SER A 175 7.42 -11.08 3.05
CA SER A 175 5.96 -11.08 2.77
C SER A 175 5.60 -11.98 1.60
N ILE A 176 6.45 -12.00 0.56
CA ILE A 176 6.29 -12.89 -0.60
C ILE A 176 6.49 -14.35 -0.17
N ASP A 177 7.57 -14.66 0.55
CA ASP A 177 7.85 -16.03 1.03
C ASP A 177 6.72 -16.57 1.91
N PHE A 178 6.19 -15.73 2.80
CA PHE A 178 5.05 -16.09 3.64
C PHE A 178 3.82 -16.43 2.79
N PHE A 179 3.52 -15.61 1.78
CA PHE A 179 2.41 -15.86 0.86
C PHE A 179 2.62 -17.15 0.06
N GLU A 180 3.79 -17.32 -0.57
CA GLU A 180 4.12 -18.47 -1.41
C GLU A 180 4.04 -19.78 -0.63
N HIS A 181 4.54 -19.76 0.62
CA HIS A 181 4.48 -20.93 1.50
C HIS A 181 3.03 -21.24 1.95
N GLN A 182 2.24 -20.20 2.24
CA GLN A 182 0.87 -20.38 2.73
C GLN A 182 -0.12 -20.79 1.62
N GLN A 183 0.09 -20.30 0.41
CA GLN A 183 -0.82 -20.51 -0.72
C GLN A 183 -0.34 -21.58 -1.71
N GLU A 184 0.88 -22.11 -1.53
CA GLU A 184 1.54 -23.05 -2.44
C GLU A 184 1.57 -22.53 -3.90
N ARG A 185 1.73 -21.22 -4.06
CA ARG A 185 1.73 -20.49 -5.34
C ARG A 185 2.86 -19.48 -5.37
N THR A 186 3.49 -19.33 -6.52
CA THR A 186 4.51 -18.30 -6.75
C THR A 186 3.87 -16.94 -7.04
N LEU A 187 4.55 -15.86 -6.63
CA LEU A 187 4.17 -14.49 -6.92
C LEU A 187 4.93 -14.00 -8.16
N PRO A 188 4.28 -13.83 -9.33
CA PRO A 188 4.98 -13.55 -10.58
C PRO A 188 5.41 -12.09 -10.74
N MET A 189 4.75 -11.15 -10.07
CA MET A 189 4.91 -9.72 -10.36
C MET A 189 4.69 -8.86 -9.13
N VAL A 190 5.54 -7.84 -8.99
CA VAL A 190 5.40 -6.74 -8.01
C VAL A 190 5.13 -5.44 -8.78
N TYR A 191 4.05 -4.76 -8.43
CA TYR A 191 3.70 -3.46 -8.95
C TYR A 191 4.04 -2.39 -7.92
N VAL A 192 4.86 -1.41 -8.32
CA VAL A 192 5.40 -0.40 -7.40
C VAL A 192 4.75 0.96 -7.68
N SER A 193 4.30 1.63 -6.62
CA SER A 193 3.74 2.98 -6.62
C SER A 193 4.33 3.82 -5.49
N GLY A 194 3.85 5.05 -5.34
CA GLY A 194 4.36 6.01 -4.37
C GLY A 194 5.45 6.92 -4.95
N GLY A 195 5.86 7.90 -4.17
CA GLY A 195 6.83 8.92 -4.63
C GLY A 195 8.18 8.36 -5.06
N SER A 196 8.66 7.35 -4.37
CA SER A 196 9.95 6.70 -4.66
C SER A 196 9.91 5.79 -5.88
N ALA A 197 8.73 5.34 -6.32
CA ALA A 197 8.55 4.52 -7.52
C ALA A 197 8.85 5.27 -8.83
N ARG A 198 9.00 6.59 -8.78
CA ARG A 198 9.45 7.40 -9.92
C ARG A 198 10.93 7.20 -10.25
N SER A 199 11.70 6.63 -9.35
CA SER A 199 13.10 6.27 -9.58
C SER A 199 13.19 4.86 -10.13
N ASP A 200 13.52 4.72 -11.40
CA ASP A 200 13.77 3.41 -12.02
C ASP A 200 14.87 2.65 -11.29
N PHE A 201 15.86 3.37 -10.74
CA PHE A 201 16.92 2.78 -9.94
C PHE A 201 16.36 2.03 -8.72
N ILE A 202 15.45 2.66 -7.95
CA ILE A 202 14.81 2.04 -6.77
C ILE A 202 14.03 0.79 -7.18
N VAL A 203 13.27 0.86 -8.27
CA VAL A 203 12.46 -0.27 -8.77
C VAL A 203 13.36 -1.43 -9.21
N GLN A 204 14.45 -1.13 -9.92
CA GLN A 204 15.43 -2.14 -10.37
C GLN A 204 16.19 -2.76 -9.19
N THR A 205 16.56 -1.97 -8.20
CA THR A 205 17.21 -2.47 -6.97
C THR A 205 16.27 -3.42 -6.22
N LEU A 206 14.98 -3.06 -6.05
CA LEU A 206 14.00 -3.97 -5.45
C LEU A 206 13.90 -5.27 -6.25
N ARG A 207 13.77 -5.20 -7.58
CA ARG A 207 13.72 -6.38 -8.45
C ARG A 207 14.94 -7.29 -8.23
N ARG A 208 16.13 -6.72 -8.21
CA ARG A 208 17.39 -7.45 -8.01
C ARG A 208 17.44 -8.13 -6.64
N GLU A 209 17.07 -7.40 -5.59
CA GLU A 209 17.13 -7.90 -4.20
C GLU A 209 16.10 -8.99 -3.90
N ILE A 210 14.89 -8.89 -4.45
CA ILE A 210 13.82 -9.85 -4.16
C ILE A 210 13.75 -11.02 -5.15
N GLY A 211 14.39 -10.90 -6.32
CA GLY A 211 14.36 -11.94 -7.37
C GLY A 211 12.98 -12.13 -8.03
N VAL A 212 12.10 -11.13 -7.95
CA VAL A 212 10.77 -11.11 -8.59
C VAL A 212 10.67 -9.90 -9.50
N GLU A 213 10.02 -10.03 -10.64
CA GLU A 213 9.80 -8.92 -11.55
C GLU A 213 9.07 -7.76 -10.87
N CYS A 214 9.65 -6.55 -10.97
CA CYS A 214 9.11 -5.31 -10.44
C CYS A 214 8.87 -4.31 -11.57
N LYS A 215 7.73 -3.65 -11.56
CA LYS A 215 7.46 -2.53 -12.47
C LYS A 215 6.56 -1.48 -11.83
N THR A 216 6.70 -0.25 -12.26
CA THR A 216 5.74 0.80 -11.95
C THR A 216 4.43 0.58 -12.72
N TRP A 217 3.37 1.18 -12.23
CA TRP A 217 2.08 1.20 -12.90
C TRP A 217 1.49 2.61 -12.83
N ASN A 218 0.53 2.89 -13.71
CA ASN A 218 -0.08 4.21 -13.83
C ASN A 218 -1.47 4.23 -13.18
N PRO A 219 -1.64 4.81 -11.97
CA PRO A 219 -2.93 4.91 -11.30
C PRO A 219 -3.99 5.73 -12.04
N VAL A 220 -3.60 6.61 -12.95
CA VAL A 220 -4.54 7.44 -13.72
C VAL A 220 -4.99 6.79 -15.03
N ALA A 221 -4.46 5.62 -15.40
CA ALA A 221 -4.76 4.98 -16.69
C ALA A 221 -6.26 4.65 -16.90
N GLY A 222 -7.01 4.46 -15.81
CA GLY A 222 -8.46 4.20 -15.85
C GLY A 222 -9.33 5.47 -15.80
N LEU A 223 -8.73 6.66 -15.76
CA LEU A 223 -9.44 7.93 -15.58
C LEU A 223 -9.51 8.73 -16.88
N GLN A 224 -10.63 9.44 -17.09
CA GLN A 224 -10.72 10.49 -18.10
C GLN A 224 -10.18 11.80 -17.52
N LEU A 225 -9.00 12.23 -17.98
CA LEU A 225 -8.39 13.48 -17.55
C LEU A 225 -8.97 14.64 -18.38
N ALA A 226 -9.94 15.37 -17.84
CA ALA A 226 -10.49 16.60 -18.45
C ALA A 226 -9.56 17.80 -18.18
N LEU A 227 -8.29 17.73 -18.59
CA LEU A 227 -7.23 18.70 -18.33
C LEU A 227 -6.64 19.24 -19.63
N ALA A 228 -6.01 20.43 -19.57
CA ALA A 228 -5.18 20.91 -20.66
C ALA A 228 -3.99 19.94 -20.91
N PRO A 229 -3.51 19.79 -22.16
CA PRO A 229 -2.48 18.80 -22.50
C PRO A 229 -1.21 18.88 -21.63
N ALA A 230 -0.74 20.09 -21.29
CA ALA A 230 0.42 20.28 -20.44
C ALA A 230 0.20 19.74 -19.02
N GLN A 231 -1.01 19.98 -18.44
CA GLN A 231 -1.37 19.47 -17.12
C GLN A 231 -1.56 17.94 -17.12
N ALA A 232 -2.12 17.39 -18.20
CA ALA A 232 -2.25 15.93 -18.34
C ALA A 232 -0.87 15.25 -18.36
N THR A 233 0.09 15.80 -19.09
CA THR A 233 1.48 15.31 -19.12
C THR A 233 2.14 15.39 -17.73
N GLU A 234 1.91 16.48 -17.00
CA GLU A 234 2.44 16.62 -15.64
C GLU A 234 1.85 15.58 -14.69
N ILE A 235 0.53 15.35 -14.76
CA ILE A 235 -0.15 14.33 -13.95
C ILE A 235 0.38 12.93 -14.27
N GLU A 236 0.57 12.58 -15.55
CA GLU A 236 1.14 11.28 -15.92
C GLU A 236 2.57 11.10 -15.39
N HIS A 237 3.37 12.17 -15.40
CA HIS A 237 4.72 12.11 -14.86
C HIS A 237 4.76 11.86 -13.34
N VAL A 238 3.79 12.34 -12.60
CA VAL A 238 3.67 12.12 -11.15
C VAL A 238 2.70 11.01 -10.77
N ALA A 239 2.10 10.33 -11.73
CA ALA A 239 1.05 9.35 -11.54
C ALA A 239 1.34 8.31 -10.44
N PRO A 240 2.52 7.69 -10.32
CA PRO A 240 2.79 6.72 -9.26
C PRO A 240 2.56 7.24 -7.84
N GLN A 241 2.64 8.56 -7.60
CA GLN A 241 2.40 9.18 -6.29
C GLN A 241 0.91 9.31 -5.96
N LEU A 242 0.03 9.18 -6.94
CA LEU A 242 -1.41 9.47 -6.82
C LEU A 242 -2.24 8.24 -6.45
N SER A 243 -1.63 7.05 -6.35
CA SER A 243 -2.30 5.78 -6.08
C SER A 243 -3.23 5.84 -4.86
N VAL A 244 -2.75 6.39 -3.74
CA VAL A 244 -3.54 6.51 -2.50
C VAL A 244 -4.70 7.50 -2.67
N ALA A 245 -4.45 8.66 -3.27
CA ALA A 245 -5.45 9.70 -3.42
C ALA A 245 -6.58 9.29 -4.38
N ILE A 246 -6.21 8.69 -5.52
CA ILE A 246 -7.16 8.17 -6.51
C ILE A 246 -8.02 7.08 -5.90
N GLY A 247 -7.39 6.08 -5.28
CA GLY A 247 -8.13 4.97 -4.69
C GLY A 247 -8.97 5.35 -3.48
N ALA A 248 -8.60 6.41 -2.74
CA ALA A 248 -9.45 6.97 -1.71
C ALA A 248 -10.68 7.67 -2.31
N ALA A 249 -10.51 8.42 -3.40
CA ALA A 249 -11.63 9.08 -4.09
C ALA A 249 -12.63 8.08 -4.69
N LEU A 250 -12.16 6.92 -5.17
CA LEU A 250 -13.02 5.86 -5.71
C LEU A 250 -13.99 5.25 -4.68
N THR A 251 -13.76 5.42 -3.38
CA THR A 251 -14.70 4.95 -2.36
C THR A 251 -15.96 5.81 -2.22
N ALA A 252 -15.96 6.99 -2.84
CA ALA A 252 -17.09 7.92 -2.83
C ALA A 252 -17.98 7.81 -4.08
N ILE A 253 -17.64 6.93 -5.02
CA ILE A 253 -18.35 6.67 -6.26
C ILE A 253 -19.00 5.29 -6.21
#